data_f24d2fd2e01aad8dc2dd4d95e387f960
#
_entry.id   f24d2fd2e01aad8dc2dd4d95e387f960
#
_cell.length_a   1.000
_cell.length_b   1.000
_cell.length_c   1.000
_cell.angle_alpha   90.00
_cell.angle_beta   90.00
_cell.angle_gamma   90.00
#
_symmetry.space_group_name_H-M   'P 1'
#
loop_
_entity.id
_entity.type
_entity.pdbx_description
1 polymer ?
#
loop_
_entity_poly.entity_id
_entity_poly.type
_entity_poly.pdbx_seq_one_letter_code
_entity_poly.pdbx_strand_id
1 'polypeptide(L)'
;IHFGSSSFGGSTITQQLVKNLTGDATDSITRKVTEWWKAWQLETCLSKDEILDTYLNIIYIGPSIYGVEAGSEYYFNKSVQNLTLEECAFLAGINNSPNSYNPFSDKDNSSKIINRTKIVLTKMKELGYIKNEEEYKEAMQNVEKGLKFKNGKIESSEGIYSYHTDALITEITKDICDKYNISETFATNYINMAGLTIYSTQDSDVQKQMETECSKKKYKLASRNSDDSSQAAMVII
;
A
#
# COMPACT_ATOMS: atom_id res chain seq x y z
N ILE A 1 -5.21 26.01 21.39
CA ILE A 1 -5.27 24.58 21.00
C ILE A 1 -6.35 23.95 21.87
N HIS A 2 -7.57 23.75 21.34
CA HIS A 2 -8.62 23.02 22.04
C HIS A 2 -8.36 21.53 21.92
N PHE A 3 -8.01 20.89 23.02
CA PHE A 3 -8.05 19.44 23.17
C PHE A 3 -9.51 19.01 23.47
N GLY A 4 -10.38 19.17 22.49
CA GLY A 4 -11.72 18.62 22.54
C GLY A 4 -11.81 17.50 21.51
N SER A 5 -12.63 16.49 21.76
CA SER A 5 -12.95 15.38 20.87
C SER A 5 -13.53 15.87 19.53
N SER A 6 -12.72 16.56 18.72
CA SER A 6 -13.12 16.91 17.36
C SER A 6 -12.82 15.70 16.46
N SER A 7 -13.84 15.19 15.83
CA SER A 7 -13.79 14.11 14.85
C SER A 7 -13.01 14.46 13.57
N PHE A 8 -12.36 15.62 13.52
CA PHE A 8 -11.57 16.09 12.38
C PHE A 8 -10.09 16.13 12.74
N GLY A 9 -9.33 15.18 12.22
CA GLY A 9 -7.87 15.19 12.29
C GLY A 9 -7.28 16.19 11.31
N GLY A 10 -6.50 17.17 11.80
CA GLY A 10 -5.77 18.16 10.98
C GLY A 10 -4.38 17.69 10.54
N SER A 11 -4.14 16.38 10.38
CA SER A 11 -2.84 15.86 9.94
C SER A 11 -2.67 16.00 8.42
N THR A 12 -1.46 16.40 7.98
CA THR A 12 -1.10 16.44 6.55
C THR A 12 -0.91 15.03 5.99
N ILE A 13 -0.86 14.89 4.67
CA ILE A 13 -0.53 13.62 3.99
C ILE A 13 0.82 13.11 4.47
N THR A 14 1.83 13.97 4.58
CA THR A 14 3.17 13.61 5.06
C THR A 14 3.14 13.06 6.49
N GLN A 15 2.36 13.67 7.39
CA GLN A 15 2.18 13.16 8.75
C GLN A 15 1.45 11.81 8.78
N GLN A 16 0.45 11.62 7.93
CA GLN A 16 -0.23 10.33 7.80
C GLN A 16 0.69 9.25 7.22
N LEU A 17 1.52 9.61 6.24
CA LEU A 17 2.55 8.73 5.69
C LEU A 17 3.51 8.26 6.79
N VAL A 18 4.05 9.20 7.58
CA VAL A 18 4.92 8.87 8.73
C VAL A 18 4.22 7.94 9.72
N LYS A 19 2.97 8.23 10.07
CA LYS A 19 2.19 7.39 10.97
C LYS A 19 2.03 5.96 10.42
N ASN A 20 1.70 5.82 9.14
CA ASN A 20 1.52 4.52 8.49
C ASN A 20 2.85 3.73 8.44
N LEU A 21 3.95 4.40 8.11
CA LEU A 21 5.27 3.77 8.04
C LEU A 21 5.83 3.39 9.42
N THR A 22 5.52 4.16 10.46
CA THR A 22 6.00 3.85 11.83
C THR A 22 5.13 2.84 12.57
N GLY A 23 3.88 2.66 12.13
CA GLY A 23 2.90 1.81 12.82
C GLY A 23 2.51 2.30 14.22
N ASP A 24 2.97 3.49 14.63
CA ASP A 24 2.69 4.03 15.95
C ASP A 24 1.32 4.69 15.99
N ALA A 25 0.36 3.99 16.60
CA ALA A 25 -1.01 4.44 16.79
C ALA A 25 -1.31 4.97 18.21
N THR A 26 -0.27 5.10 19.07
CA THR A 26 -0.47 5.58 20.44
C THR A 26 -1.01 7.01 20.47
N ASP A 27 -1.95 7.29 21.38
CA ASP A 27 -2.59 8.60 21.50
C ASP A 27 -1.83 9.44 22.53
N SER A 28 -0.69 10.01 22.14
CA SER A 28 0.17 10.82 23.00
C SER A 28 0.67 12.10 22.32
N ILE A 29 0.90 13.14 23.10
CA ILE A 29 1.47 14.40 22.63
C ILE A 29 2.90 14.17 22.12
N THR A 30 3.67 13.34 22.83
CA THR A 30 5.06 13.01 22.45
C THR A 30 5.11 12.37 21.08
N ARG A 31 4.21 11.40 20.80
CA ARG A 31 4.09 10.81 19.47
C ARG A 31 3.81 11.88 18.42
N LYS A 32 2.89 12.82 18.69
CA LYS A 32 2.50 13.86 17.73
C LYS A 32 3.65 14.80 17.40
N VAL A 33 4.47 15.15 18.39
CA VAL A 33 5.67 15.96 18.19
C VAL A 33 6.71 15.18 17.35
N THR A 34 6.90 13.90 17.65
CA THR A 34 7.80 13.03 16.88
C THR A 34 7.32 12.85 15.44
N GLU A 35 6.02 12.70 15.23
CA GLU A 35 5.40 12.63 13.91
C GLU A 35 5.67 13.91 13.09
N TRP A 36 5.52 15.10 13.70
CA TRP A 36 5.84 16.37 13.04
C TRP A 36 7.31 16.48 12.66
N TRP A 37 8.21 16.09 13.57
CA TRP A 37 9.65 16.10 13.30
C TRP A 37 10.02 15.18 12.15
N LYS A 38 9.53 13.94 12.17
CA LYS A 38 9.75 12.97 11.09
C LYS A 38 9.13 13.41 9.76
N ALA A 39 7.95 14.02 9.79
CA ALA A 39 7.32 14.57 8.60
C ALA A 39 8.15 15.69 7.98
N TRP A 40 8.70 16.57 8.82
CA TRP A 40 9.62 17.62 8.34
C TRP A 40 10.91 17.03 7.74
N GLN A 41 11.52 16.05 8.39
CA GLN A 41 12.69 15.36 7.83
C GLN A 41 12.35 14.70 6.48
N LEU A 42 11.22 14.03 6.37
CA LEU A 42 10.79 13.38 5.13
C LEU A 42 10.65 14.38 3.98
N GLU A 43 10.09 15.56 4.25
CA GLU A 43 9.94 16.64 3.26
C GLU A 43 11.28 17.30 2.86
N THR A 44 12.35 17.10 3.62
CA THR A 44 13.69 17.52 3.20
C THR A 44 14.38 16.49 2.30
N CYS A 45 13.93 15.23 2.33
CA CYS A 45 14.52 14.12 1.58
C CYS A 45 13.75 13.76 0.31
N LEU A 46 12.42 13.93 0.32
CA LEU A 46 11.53 13.55 -0.76
C LEU A 46 10.75 14.76 -1.28
N SER A 47 10.51 14.78 -2.57
CA SER A 47 9.60 15.73 -3.21
C SER A 47 8.13 15.47 -2.81
N LYS A 48 7.26 16.45 -3.05
CA LYS A 48 5.82 16.28 -2.79
C LYS A 48 5.20 15.16 -3.61
N ASP A 49 5.68 14.96 -4.84
CA ASP A 49 5.18 13.90 -5.72
C ASP A 49 5.61 12.52 -5.21
N GLU A 50 6.85 12.36 -4.78
CA GLU A 50 7.33 11.10 -4.15
C GLU A 50 6.60 10.79 -2.85
N ILE A 51 6.32 11.81 -2.02
CA ILE A 51 5.53 11.65 -0.80
C ILE A 51 4.10 11.20 -1.13
N LEU A 52 3.47 11.81 -2.14
CA LEU A 52 2.12 11.46 -2.55
C LEU A 52 2.06 10.06 -3.16
N ASP A 53 3.01 9.72 -4.02
CA ASP A 53 3.12 8.40 -4.62
C ASP A 53 3.28 7.32 -3.55
N THR A 54 4.23 7.50 -2.63
CA THR A 54 4.43 6.59 -1.50
C THR A 54 3.16 6.47 -0.65
N TYR A 55 2.49 7.60 -0.36
CA TYR A 55 1.25 7.60 0.42
C TYR A 55 0.16 6.78 -0.25
N LEU A 56 -0.05 6.97 -1.57
CA LEU A 56 -1.06 6.24 -2.34
C LEU A 56 -0.79 4.74 -2.41
N ASN A 57 0.47 4.32 -2.33
CA ASN A 57 0.85 2.91 -2.31
C ASN A 57 0.64 2.23 -0.96
N ILE A 58 0.62 2.99 0.16
CA ILE A 58 0.56 2.39 1.51
C ILE A 58 -0.74 2.61 2.26
N ILE A 59 -1.64 3.47 1.76
CA ILE A 59 -2.88 3.77 2.49
C ILE A 59 -3.75 2.51 2.63
N TYR A 60 -4.33 2.34 3.82
CA TYR A 60 -5.30 1.29 4.07
C TYR A 60 -6.63 1.63 3.40
N ILE A 61 -7.08 0.80 2.49
CA ILE A 61 -8.29 1.02 1.68
C ILE A 61 -9.40 0.01 1.97
N GLY A 62 -9.07 -1.13 2.53
CA GLY A 62 -10.05 -2.18 2.84
C GLY A 62 -9.45 -3.32 3.65
N PRO A 63 -10.21 -4.37 3.97
CA PRO A 63 -9.73 -5.49 4.78
C PRO A 63 -8.49 -6.13 4.17
N SER A 64 -7.34 -5.94 4.82
CA SER A 64 -6.01 -6.39 4.34
C SER A 64 -5.57 -5.81 2.99
N ILE A 65 -6.15 -4.66 2.58
CA ILE A 65 -5.87 -4.01 1.30
C ILE A 65 -5.16 -2.69 1.55
N TYR A 66 -3.97 -2.58 1.00
CA TYR A 66 -3.13 -1.40 1.07
C TYR A 66 -2.78 -0.92 -0.33
N GLY A 67 -2.85 0.39 -0.52
CA GLY A 67 -2.55 1.05 -1.79
C GLY A 67 -3.72 1.13 -2.76
N VAL A 68 -3.67 2.17 -3.60
CA VAL A 68 -4.77 2.48 -4.53
C VAL A 68 -4.89 1.47 -5.68
N GLU A 69 -3.78 0.88 -6.15
CA GLU A 69 -3.82 -0.15 -7.20
C GLU A 69 -4.54 -1.40 -6.68
N ALA A 70 -4.12 -1.95 -5.53
CA ALA A 70 -4.78 -3.09 -4.91
C ALA A 70 -6.26 -2.79 -4.60
N GLY A 71 -6.56 -1.55 -4.16
CA GLY A 71 -7.93 -1.10 -3.95
C GLY A 71 -8.74 -1.05 -5.24
N SER A 72 -8.14 -0.58 -6.34
CA SER A 72 -8.77 -0.55 -7.66
C SER A 72 -9.12 -1.96 -8.16
N GLU A 73 -8.17 -2.88 -8.04
CA GLU A 73 -8.39 -4.28 -8.41
C GLU A 73 -9.45 -4.94 -7.53
N TYR A 74 -9.40 -4.71 -6.21
CA TYR A 74 -10.36 -5.29 -5.28
C TYR A 74 -11.80 -4.81 -5.50
N TYR A 75 -12.01 -3.49 -5.66
CA TYR A 75 -13.35 -2.95 -5.76
C TYR A 75 -13.91 -2.98 -7.19
N PHE A 76 -13.07 -2.88 -8.21
CA PHE A 76 -13.48 -2.72 -9.59
C PHE A 76 -12.93 -3.76 -10.56
N ASN A 77 -11.97 -4.58 -10.12
CA ASN A 77 -11.23 -5.53 -10.98
C ASN A 77 -10.62 -4.83 -12.20
N LYS A 78 -9.96 -3.69 -11.94
CA LYS A 78 -9.32 -2.83 -12.93
C LYS A 78 -8.01 -2.28 -12.37
N SER A 79 -7.03 -2.05 -13.24
CA SER A 79 -5.89 -1.20 -12.89
C SER A 79 -6.35 0.24 -12.62
N VAL A 80 -5.67 0.93 -11.71
CA VAL A 80 -5.97 2.32 -11.32
C VAL A 80 -6.01 3.27 -12.52
N GLN A 81 -5.21 3.00 -13.55
CA GLN A 81 -5.17 3.80 -14.79
C GLN A 81 -6.47 3.73 -15.61
N ASN A 82 -7.29 2.72 -15.40
CA ASN A 82 -8.54 2.48 -16.12
C ASN A 82 -9.80 2.85 -15.32
N LEU A 83 -9.62 3.50 -14.18
CA LEU A 83 -10.73 3.96 -13.35
C LEU A 83 -11.43 5.15 -13.98
N THR A 84 -12.76 5.18 -13.83
CA THR A 84 -13.56 6.37 -14.16
C THR A 84 -13.45 7.42 -13.05
N LEU A 85 -13.90 8.64 -13.34
CA LEU A 85 -13.84 9.76 -12.38
C LEU A 85 -14.56 9.43 -11.07
N GLU A 86 -15.75 8.83 -11.15
CA GLU A 86 -16.52 8.44 -9.97
C GLU A 86 -15.87 7.29 -9.18
N GLU A 87 -15.18 6.37 -9.85
CA GLU A 87 -14.42 5.30 -9.20
C GLU A 87 -13.19 5.85 -8.47
N CYS A 88 -12.48 6.81 -9.07
CA CYS A 88 -11.41 7.55 -8.40
C CYS A 88 -11.91 8.31 -7.17
N ALA A 89 -13.06 9.00 -7.30
CA ALA A 89 -13.68 9.72 -6.19
C ALA A 89 -14.11 8.79 -5.05
N PHE A 90 -14.57 7.59 -5.37
CA PHE A 90 -14.87 6.55 -4.37
C PHE A 90 -13.61 6.15 -3.61
N LEU A 91 -12.52 5.76 -4.29
CA LEU A 91 -11.27 5.37 -3.64
C LEU A 91 -10.70 6.48 -2.76
N ALA A 92 -10.72 7.73 -3.22
CA ALA A 92 -10.32 8.87 -2.41
C ALA A 92 -11.23 9.07 -1.18
N GLY A 93 -12.52 8.79 -1.33
CA GLY A 93 -13.54 8.97 -0.30
C GLY A 93 -13.47 7.96 0.83
N ILE A 94 -13.15 6.70 0.53
CA ILE A 94 -13.19 5.60 1.51
C ILE A 94 -12.02 5.64 2.49
N ASN A 95 -10.92 6.29 2.15
CA ASN A 95 -9.73 6.40 3.00
C ASN A 95 -10.03 6.90 4.43
N ASN A 96 -11.08 7.69 4.60
CA ASN A 96 -11.51 8.17 5.92
C ASN A 96 -12.02 7.05 6.85
N SER A 97 -12.69 6.04 6.31
CA SER A 97 -13.25 4.90 7.08
C SER A 97 -13.54 3.71 6.16
N PRO A 98 -12.52 2.99 5.67
CA PRO A 98 -12.67 1.97 4.64
C PRO A 98 -13.69 0.88 4.98
N ASN A 99 -13.71 0.43 6.23
CA ASN A 99 -14.66 -0.60 6.67
C ASN A 99 -16.12 -0.12 6.64
N SER A 100 -16.37 1.18 6.84
CA SER A 100 -17.72 1.75 6.82
C SER A 100 -18.26 1.98 5.40
N TYR A 101 -17.38 2.00 4.42
CA TYR A 101 -17.70 2.21 3.00
C TYR A 101 -17.43 0.96 2.15
N ASN A 102 -17.21 -0.21 2.78
CA ASN A 102 -17.00 -1.45 2.05
C ASN A 102 -18.32 -1.94 1.43
N PRO A 103 -18.41 -2.03 0.09
CA PRO A 103 -19.62 -2.51 -0.60
C PRO A 103 -19.87 -4.02 -0.44
N PHE A 104 -18.84 -4.77 -0.04
CA PHE A 104 -18.89 -6.24 0.13
C PHE A 104 -19.13 -6.66 1.59
N SER A 105 -19.46 -5.73 2.47
CA SER A 105 -19.83 -6.05 3.85
C SER A 105 -21.24 -6.61 3.94
N ASP A 106 -21.54 -7.34 5.02
CA ASP A 106 -22.88 -7.88 5.30
C ASP A 106 -23.94 -6.77 5.52
N LYS A 107 -23.50 -5.53 5.73
CA LYS A 107 -24.36 -4.36 5.91
C LYS A 107 -24.52 -3.60 4.61
N ASP A 108 -25.73 -3.18 4.30
CA ASP A 108 -25.95 -2.26 3.18
C ASP A 108 -25.34 -0.88 3.47
N ASN A 109 -24.24 -0.59 2.79
CA ASN A 109 -23.52 0.67 2.88
C ASN A 109 -23.76 1.58 1.66
N SER A 110 -24.64 1.19 0.74
CA SER A 110 -24.86 1.87 -0.54
C SER A 110 -25.13 3.37 -0.40
N SER A 111 -26.04 3.76 0.48
CA SER A 111 -26.36 5.17 0.72
C SER A 111 -25.17 5.97 1.27
N LYS A 112 -24.35 5.38 2.12
CA LYS A 112 -23.15 6.03 2.67
C LYS A 112 -22.08 6.22 1.59
N ILE A 113 -21.89 5.19 0.76
CA ILE A 113 -20.95 5.21 -0.38
C ILE A 113 -21.34 6.31 -1.36
N ILE A 114 -22.60 6.33 -1.80
CA ILE A 114 -23.14 7.34 -2.72
C ILE A 114 -22.91 8.75 -2.16
N ASN A 115 -23.31 9.00 -0.92
CA ASN A 115 -23.18 10.31 -0.31
C ASN A 115 -21.71 10.73 -0.19
N ARG A 116 -20.82 9.83 0.23
CA ARG A 116 -19.40 10.11 0.36
C ARG A 116 -18.75 10.43 -0.97
N THR A 117 -19.01 9.63 -2.00
CA THR A 117 -18.47 9.84 -3.35
C THR A 117 -18.95 11.16 -3.96
N LYS A 118 -20.23 11.51 -3.78
CA LYS A 118 -20.77 12.82 -4.20
C LYS A 118 -20.06 13.99 -3.54
N ILE A 119 -19.78 13.90 -2.22
CA ILE A 119 -19.03 14.94 -1.50
C ILE A 119 -17.64 15.12 -2.10
N VAL A 120 -16.94 14.00 -2.43
CA VAL A 120 -15.60 14.07 -3.05
C VAL A 120 -15.67 14.71 -4.43
N LEU A 121 -16.58 14.27 -5.30
CA LEU A 121 -16.76 14.86 -6.64
C LEU A 121 -17.07 16.36 -6.57
N THR A 122 -17.96 16.76 -5.64
CA THR A 122 -18.28 18.17 -5.44
C THR A 122 -17.04 18.97 -5.03
N LYS A 123 -16.23 18.44 -4.11
CA LYS A 123 -14.98 19.09 -3.71
C LYS A 123 -13.94 19.14 -4.83
N MET A 124 -13.81 18.10 -5.60
CA MET A 124 -12.91 18.09 -6.79
C MET A 124 -13.33 19.18 -7.79
N LYS A 125 -14.63 19.37 -8.00
CA LYS A 125 -15.14 20.44 -8.86
C LYS A 125 -14.91 21.84 -8.26
N GLU A 126 -15.25 22.04 -6.99
CA GLU A 126 -15.03 23.32 -6.28
C GLU A 126 -13.56 23.76 -6.31
N LEU A 127 -12.64 22.81 -6.22
CA LEU A 127 -11.19 23.04 -6.27
C LEU A 127 -10.62 23.16 -7.68
N GLY A 128 -11.45 23.03 -8.72
CA GLY A 128 -11.04 23.18 -10.13
C GLY A 128 -10.34 21.98 -10.73
N TYR A 129 -10.32 20.82 -10.09
CA TYR A 129 -9.77 19.59 -10.67
C TYR A 129 -10.66 19.02 -11.78
N ILE A 130 -11.98 19.18 -11.67
CA ILE A 130 -12.93 18.81 -12.73
C ILE A 130 -13.31 20.08 -13.50
N LYS A 131 -12.79 20.22 -14.71
CA LYS A 131 -13.02 21.40 -15.55
C LYS A 131 -14.22 21.27 -16.46
N ASN A 132 -14.55 20.03 -16.86
CA ASN A 132 -15.65 19.74 -17.76
C ASN A 132 -16.95 19.55 -16.96
N GLU A 133 -17.96 20.40 -17.23
CA GLU A 133 -19.28 20.32 -16.58
C GLU A 133 -20.06 19.07 -16.93
N GLU A 134 -19.93 18.59 -18.17
CA GLU A 134 -20.62 17.39 -18.64
C GLU A 134 -20.06 16.14 -17.96
N GLU A 135 -18.72 16.03 -17.87
CA GLU A 135 -18.04 14.96 -17.16
C GLU A 135 -18.44 14.90 -15.68
N TYR A 136 -18.52 16.07 -15.02
CA TYR A 136 -18.99 16.13 -13.64
C TYR A 136 -20.45 15.63 -13.50
N LYS A 137 -21.37 16.06 -14.40
CA LYS A 137 -22.77 15.64 -14.35
C LYS A 137 -22.92 14.15 -14.62
N GLU A 138 -22.15 13.61 -15.57
CA GLU A 138 -22.16 12.18 -15.88
C GLU A 138 -21.66 11.38 -14.67
N ALA A 139 -20.53 11.74 -14.06
CA ALA A 139 -20.00 11.08 -12.88
C ALA A 139 -21.02 11.13 -11.72
N MET A 140 -21.68 12.27 -11.48
CA MET A 140 -22.71 12.39 -10.45
C MET A 140 -23.91 11.49 -10.71
N GLN A 141 -24.37 11.38 -11.97
CA GLN A 141 -25.46 10.47 -12.34
C GLN A 141 -25.08 9.00 -12.17
N ASN A 142 -23.82 8.64 -12.51
CA ASN A 142 -23.31 7.28 -12.35
C ASN A 142 -23.26 6.90 -10.86
N VAL A 143 -22.84 7.82 -9.99
CA VAL A 143 -22.87 7.61 -8.54
C VAL A 143 -24.30 7.43 -8.03
N GLU A 144 -25.29 8.20 -8.54
CA GLU A 144 -26.70 8.07 -8.15
C GLU A 144 -27.32 6.73 -8.54
N LYS A 145 -26.93 6.21 -9.70
CA LYS A 145 -27.36 4.88 -10.16
C LYS A 145 -26.70 3.74 -9.37
N GLY A 146 -25.67 4.06 -8.59
CA GLY A 146 -24.83 3.11 -7.87
C GLY A 146 -23.60 2.67 -8.66
N LEU A 147 -22.43 2.67 -8.01
CA LEU A 147 -21.18 2.21 -8.60
C LEU A 147 -21.22 0.70 -8.86
N LYS A 148 -20.62 0.27 -9.96
CA LYS A 148 -20.56 -1.14 -10.34
C LYS A 148 -19.35 -1.82 -9.72
N PHE A 149 -19.50 -2.28 -8.50
CA PHE A 149 -18.43 -3.03 -7.81
C PHE A 149 -18.28 -4.43 -8.38
N LYS A 150 -17.05 -4.87 -8.52
CA LYS A 150 -16.67 -6.23 -8.90
C LYS A 150 -15.64 -6.72 -7.89
N ASN A 151 -15.99 -7.70 -7.09
CA ASN A 151 -15.06 -8.27 -6.12
C ASN A 151 -13.87 -8.93 -6.84
N GLY A 152 -12.78 -8.20 -6.97
CA GLY A 152 -11.53 -8.69 -7.55
C GLY A 152 -10.85 -9.68 -6.61
N LYS A 153 -10.07 -10.60 -7.18
CA LYS A 153 -9.19 -11.44 -6.40
C LYS A 153 -7.89 -10.66 -6.18
N ILE A 154 -7.56 -10.40 -4.93
CA ILE A 154 -6.20 -9.98 -4.60
C ILE A 154 -5.36 -11.25 -4.55
N GLU A 155 -4.41 -11.39 -5.44
CA GLU A 155 -3.36 -12.38 -5.28
C GLU A 155 -2.54 -11.98 -4.06
N SER A 156 -2.81 -12.63 -2.92
CA SER A 156 -1.94 -12.51 -1.77
C SER A 156 -0.60 -13.13 -2.16
N SER A 157 0.40 -12.31 -2.34
CA SER A 157 1.79 -12.75 -2.46
C SER A 157 2.30 -13.19 -1.07
N GLU A 158 1.66 -14.17 -0.46
CA GLU A 158 2.26 -14.94 0.62
C GLU A 158 3.31 -15.88 0.02
N GLY A 159 4.30 -15.27 -0.64
CA GLY A 159 5.47 -15.97 -1.10
C GLY A 159 6.48 -16.12 0.03
N ILE A 160 6.91 -17.34 0.31
CA ILE A 160 8.16 -17.56 1.05
C ILE A 160 9.25 -16.94 0.17
N TYR A 161 9.84 -15.83 0.64
CA TYR A 161 10.94 -15.18 -0.07
C TYR A 161 12.11 -16.16 -0.19
N SER A 162 12.81 -16.11 -1.34
CA SER A 162 14.05 -16.83 -1.48
C SER A 162 15.12 -16.22 -0.55
N TYR A 163 16.13 -16.99 -0.17
CA TYR A 163 17.27 -16.48 0.60
C TYR A 163 17.94 -15.26 -0.06
N HIS A 164 17.97 -15.24 -1.40
CA HIS A 164 18.48 -14.09 -2.15
C HIS A 164 17.61 -12.84 -1.91
N THR A 165 16.30 -12.98 -1.97
CA THR A 165 15.36 -11.89 -1.74
C THR A 165 15.46 -11.36 -0.31
N ASP A 166 15.58 -12.24 0.69
CA ASP A 166 15.76 -11.84 2.10
C ASP A 166 17.08 -11.08 2.31
N ALA A 167 18.18 -11.57 1.72
CA ALA A 167 19.47 -10.88 1.78
C ALA A 167 19.40 -9.50 1.10
N LEU A 168 18.76 -9.42 -0.06
CA LEU A 168 18.58 -8.18 -0.80
C LEU A 168 17.75 -7.15 -0.01
N ILE A 169 16.62 -7.57 0.58
CA ILE A 169 15.80 -6.70 1.43
C ILE A 169 16.60 -6.20 2.63
N THR A 170 17.39 -7.05 3.26
CA THR A 170 18.24 -6.68 4.41
C THR A 170 19.28 -5.64 4.02
N GLU A 171 19.96 -5.82 2.89
CA GLU A 171 20.97 -4.88 2.39
C GLU A 171 20.35 -3.53 2.03
N ILE A 172 19.26 -3.52 1.27
CA ILE A 172 18.55 -2.29 0.89
C ILE A 172 17.99 -1.57 2.12
N THR A 173 17.47 -2.32 3.11
CA THR A 173 17.00 -1.71 4.37
C THR A 173 18.13 -0.94 5.05
N LYS A 174 19.32 -1.54 5.12
CA LYS A 174 20.49 -0.89 5.71
C LYS A 174 20.90 0.35 4.92
N ASP A 175 20.97 0.27 3.61
CA ASP A 175 21.36 1.39 2.74
C ASP A 175 20.38 2.57 2.87
N ILE A 176 19.07 2.30 2.94
CA ILE A 176 18.06 3.32 3.17
C ILE A 176 18.19 3.94 4.55
N CYS A 177 18.44 3.13 5.60
CA CYS A 177 18.68 3.64 6.94
C CYS A 177 19.89 4.59 6.97
N ASP A 178 20.99 4.19 6.37
CA ASP A 178 22.25 4.95 6.35
C ASP A 178 22.09 6.24 5.52
N LYS A 179 21.43 6.15 4.34
CA LYS A 179 21.25 7.28 3.44
C LYS A 179 20.32 8.36 3.98
N TYR A 180 19.21 7.95 4.60
CA TYR A 180 18.17 8.87 5.06
C TYR A 180 18.13 9.08 6.57
N ASN A 181 19.02 8.43 7.32
CA ASN A 181 19.09 8.47 8.77
C ASN A 181 17.75 8.15 9.46
N ILE A 182 17.11 7.08 9.01
CA ILE A 182 15.81 6.60 9.50
C ILE A 182 15.95 5.25 10.22
N SER A 183 14.94 4.88 11.00
CA SER A 183 14.94 3.59 11.71
C SER A 183 14.73 2.42 10.75
N GLU A 184 15.27 1.24 11.11
CA GLU A 184 15.12 -0.01 10.38
C GLU A 184 13.64 -0.37 10.14
N THR A 185 12.80 -0.21 11.17
CA THR A 185 11.34 -0.45 11.04
C THR A 185 10.71 0.45 9.98
N PHE A 186 11.10 1.72 9.92
CA PHE A 186 10.60 2.64 8.91
C PHE A 186 11.08 2.25 7.50
N ALA A 187 12.37 1.93 7.36
CA ALA A 187 12.95 1.51 6.08
C ALA A 187 12.32 0.22 5.56
N THR A 188 12.12 -0.78 6.43
CA THR A 188 11.45 -2.04 6.09
C THR A 188 10.02 -1.82 5.62
N ASN A 189 9.25 -1.02 6.35
CA ASN A 189 7.88 -0.67 5.96
C ASN A 189 7.85 0.10 4.63
N TYR A 190 8.79 1.01 4.42
CA TYR A 190 8.93 1.75 3.17
C TYR A 190 9.20 0.80 1.99
N ILE A 191 10.15 -0.13 2.12
CA ILE A 191 10.46 -1.13 1.08
C ILE A 191 9.24 -1.98 0.74
N ASN A 192 8.51 -2.45 1.75
CA ASN A 192 7.39 -3.36 1.57
C ASN A 192 6.12 -2.67 1.03
N MET A 193 5.97 -1.37 1.25
CA MET A 193 4.71 -0.67 1.01
C MET A 193 4.80 0.41 -0.08
N ALA A 194 5.99 0.93 -0.41
CA ALA A 194 6.13 2.07 -1.30
C ALA A 194 6.06 1.73 -2.80
N GLY A 195 5.80 0.46 -3.15
CA GLY A 195 5.71 0.05 -4.55
C GLY A 195 7.04 0.14 -5.32
N LEU A 196 8.17 -0.04 -4.63
CA LEU A 196 9.50 0.07 -5.23
C LEU A 196 9.74 -1.04 -6.24
N THR A 197 10.39 -0.69 -7.35
CA THR A 197 10.94 -1.68 -8.28
C THR A 197 12.42 -1.86 -7.97
N ILE A 198 12.81 -3.06 -7.58
CA ILE A 198 14.17 -3.40 -7.17
C ILE A 198 14.81 -4.27 -8.27
N TYR A 199 15.93 -3.80 -8.79
CA TYR A 199 16.73 -4.55 -9.76
C TYR A 199 17.86 -5.27 -9.04
N SER A 200 17.91 -6.59 -9.16
CA SER A 200 18.97 -7.42 -8.57
C SER A 200 19.84 -8.05 -9.65
N THR A 201 20.96 -8.60 -9.24
CA THR A 201 21.90 -9.36 -10.12
C THR A 201 21.49 -10.81 -10.30
N GLN A 202 20.39 -11.25 -9.68
CA GLN A 202 19.93 -12.64 -9.81
C GLN A 202 19.46 -12.93 -11.22
N ASP A 203 20.06 -13.95 -11.84
CA ASP A 203 19.55 -14.53 -13.08
C ASP A 203 18.51 -15.61 -12.74
N SER A 204 17.25 -15.34 -13.13
CA SER A 204 16.12 -16.22 -12.79
C SER A 204 16.20 -17.59 -13.47
N ASP A 205 16.81 -17.69 -14.66
CA ASP A 205 16.94 -18.96 -15.38
C ASP A 205 18.02 -19.84 -14.76
N VAL A 206 19.14 -19.23 -14.37
CA VAL A 206 20.21 -19.91 -13.62
C VAL A 206 19.68 -20.39 -12.28
N GLN A 207 18.97 -19.54 -11.53
CA GLN A 207 18.36 -19.91 -10.25
C GLN A 207 17.42 -21.11 -10.39
N LYS A 208 16.52 -21.07 -11.37
CA LYS A 208 15.57 -22.16 -11.63
C LYS A 208 16.26 -23.47 -12.02
N GLN A 209 17.34 -23.40 -12.77
CA GLN A 209 18.14 -24.58 -13.09
C GLN A 209 18.80 -25.19 -11.85
N MET A 210 19.38 -24.33 -10.98
CA MET A 210 19.95 -24.74 -9.69
C MET A 210 18.93 -25.45 -8.80
N GLU A 211 17.76 -24.86 -8.62
CA GLU A 211 16.67 -25.44 -7.83
C GLU A 211 16.21 -26.78 -8.40
N THR A 212 16.07 -26.87 -9.73
CA THR A 212 15.68 -28.09 -10.43
C THR A 212 16.71 -29.21 -10.23
N GLU A 213 18.00 -28.88 -10.32
CA GLU A 213 19.06 -29.88 -10.09
C GLU A 213 19.09 -30.31 -8.62
N CYS A 214 19.07 -29.36 -7.66
CA CYS A 214 19.09 -29.68 -6.23
C CYS A 214 17.86 -30.48 -5.76
N SER A 215 16.72 -30.34 -6.43
CA SER A 215 15.49 -31.09 -6.11
C SER A 215 15.52 -32.56 -6.54
N LYS A 216 16.48 -32.98 -7.36
CA LYS A 216 16.55 -34.37 -7.83
C LYS A 216 16.82 -35.34 -6.70
N LYS A 217 16.09 -36.49 -6.69
CA LYS A 217 16.18 -37.51 -5.62
C LYS A 217 17.60 -37.97 -5.34
N LYS A 218 18.47 -37.97 -6.34
CA LYS A 218 19.88 -38.41 -6.20
C LYS A 218 20.71 -37.59 -5.22
N TYR A 219 20.29 -36.35 -4.93
CA TYR A 219 20.97 -35.44 -3.99
C TYR A 219 20.31 -35.37 -2.62
N LYS A 220 19.13 -36.01 -2.44
CA LYS A 220 18.46 -36.06 -1.14
C LYS A 220 19.13 -37.13 -0.26
N LEU A 221 20.02 -36.69 0.61
CA LEU A 221 20.63 -37.53 1.61
C LEU A 221 19.66 -37.68 2.79
N ALA A 222 19.33 -38.93 3.15
CA ALA A 222 18.53 -39.20 4.33
C ALA A 222 19.35 -38.92 5.59
N SER A 223 18.81 -38.11 6.50
CA SER A 223 19.36 -37.99 7.84
C SER A 223 19.11 -39.27 8.62
N ARG A 224 20.10 -39.74 9.38
CA ARG A 224 19.97 -40.96 10.22
C ARG A 224 19.13 -40.69 11.49
N ASN A 225 18.94 -39.45 11.90
CA ASN A 225 18.38 -39.10 13.21
C ASN A 225 17.26 -38.06 13.19
N SER A 226 16.81 -37.59 12.01
CA SER A 226 15.69 -36.63 11.90
C SER A 226 14.93 -36.83 10.60
N ASP A 227 13.67 -36.44 10.56
CA ASP A 227 12.83 -36.41 9.35
C ASP A 227 13.18 -35.24 8.43
N ASP A 228 14.20 -34.45 8.77
CA ASP A 228 14.63 -33.29 7.99
C ASP A 228 15.34 -33.71 6.69
N SER A 229 14.98 -33.08 5.61
CA SER A 229 15.67 -33.26 4.34
C SER A 229 17.00 -32.48 4.32
N SER A 230 18.03 -33.04 3.64
CA SER A 230 19.28 -32.33 3.41
C SER A 230 19.04 -31.01 2.67
N GLN A 231 19.71 -29.95 3.09
CA GLN A 231 19.69 -28.64 2.44
C GLN A 231 20.98 -28.45 1.62
N ALA A 232 20.88 -27.72 0.53
CA ALA A 232 22.02 -27.37 -0.30
C ALA A 232 22.02 -25.84 -0.53
N ALA A 233 23.21 -25.24 -0.51
CA ALA A 233 23.41 -23.86 -0.90
C ALA A 233 24.47 -23.78 -1.99
N MET A 234 24.24 -22.96 -3.00
CA MET A 234 25.15 -22.74 -4.11
C MET A 234 25.14 -21.26 -4.50
N VAL A 235 26.31 -20.71 -4.80
CA VAL A 235 26.48 -19.35 -5.33
C VAL A 235 27.29 -19.46 -6.62
N ILE A 236 26.80 -18.84 -7.67
CA ILE A 236 27.52 -18.67 -8.95
C ILE A 236 27.87 -17.18 -9.05
N ILE A 237 29.17 -16.90 -9.20
CA ILE A 237 29.74 -15.56 -9.30
C ILE A 237 30.21 -15.33 -10.72
#